data_49c9b0c41328a6a512758d17d407c590
#
_entry.id   49c9b0c41328a6a512758d17d407c590
#
_cell.length_a   1.000
_cell.length_b   1.000
_cell.length_c   1.000
_cell.angle_alpha   90.00
_cell.angle_beta   90.00
_cell.angle_gamma   90.00
#
_symmetry.space_group_name_H-M   'P 1'
#
loop_
_entity.id
_entity.type
_entity.pdbx_description
1 polymer ?
#
loop_
_entity_poly.entity_id
_entity_poly.type
_entity_poly.pdbx_seq_one_letter_code
_entity_poly.pdbx_strand_id
1 'polypeptide(L)' 'MKKYLPLYEFLCASQKESIRFTFLEIENILESRLPQSAYIYREWWANGGHVQADSWLNAGYQVDSVDLVNHCIVFLKS' A
#
# COMPACT_ATOMS: atom_id res chain seq x y z
N MET A 1 -5.82 -5.26 -10.63
CA MET A 1 -4.84 -4.24 -10.24
C MET A 1 -5.14 -2.84 -10.79
N LYS A 2 -6.05 -2.71 -11.74
CA LYS A 2 -6.29 -1.47 -12.47
C LYS A 2 -6.42 -0.24 -11.57
N LYS A 3 -7.22 -0.34 -10.50
CA LYS A 3 -7.44 0.76 -9.57
C LYS A 3 -6.15 1.09 -8.78
N TYR A 4 -5.33 0.09 -8.52
CA TYR A 4 -4.12 0.24 -7.72
C TYR A 4 -2.85 0.28 -8.56
N LEU A 5 -3.00 0.37 -9.88
CA LEU A 5 -1.86 0.42 -10.80
C LEU A 5 -0.90 1.58 -10.49
N PRO A 6 -1.38 2.80 -10.16
CA PRO A 6 -0.45 3.88 -9.85
C PRO A 6 0.47 3.56 -8.65
N LEU A 7 -0.06 2.84 -7.65
CA LEU A 7 0.77 2.44 -6.51
C LEU A 7 1.81 1.42 -6.94
N TYR A 8 1.40 0.44 -7.75
CA TYR A 8 2.32 -0.55 -8.31
C TYR A 8 3.46 0.14 -9.07
N GLU A 9 3.12 1.09 -9.94
CA GLU A 9 4.12 1.79 -10.76
C GLU A 9 5.07 2.61 -9.89
N PHE A 10 4.52 3.28 -8.86
CA PHE A 10 5.34 4.05 -7.93
C PHE A 10 6.36 3.15 -7.23
N LEU A 11 5.90 2.00 -6.72
CA LEU A 11 6.76 1.07 -6.01
C LEU A 11 7.80 0.43 -6.93
N CYS A 12 7.42 0.12 -8.17
CA CYS A 12 8.36 -0.43 -9.15
C CYS A 12 9.51 0.53 -9.42
N ALA A 13 9.24 1.82 -9.43
CA ALA A 13 10.25 2.84 -9.70
C ALA A 13 11.12 3.14 -8.47
N SER A 14 10.71 2.69 -7.29
CA SER A 14 11.44 2.97 -6.07
C SER A 14 12.64 2.05 -5.91
N GLN A 15 13.75 2.64 -5.43
CA GLN A 15 14.98 1.90 -5.12
C GLN A 15 15.13 1.67 -3.61
N LYS A 16 14.18 2.16 -2.81
CA LYS A 16 14.31 2.12 -1.36
C LYS A 16 13.99 0.74 -0.79
N GLU A 17 14.72 0.35 0.23
CA GLU A 17 14.46 -0.90 0.96
C GLU A 17 13.19 -0.80 1.79
N SER A 18 12.88 0.40 2.31
CA SER A 18 11.75 0.65 3.17
C SER A 18 11.11 1.98 2.79
N ILE A 19 9.79 2.01 2.70
CA ILE A 19 9.05 3.22 2.36
C ILE A 19 7.90 3.36 3.35
N ARG A 20 7.82 4.54 3.96
CA ARG A 20 6.72 4.86 4.85
C ARG A 20 5.78 5.84 4.15
N PHE A 21 4.49 5.51 4.14
CA PHE A 21 3.44 6.38 3.61
C PHE A 21 2.40 6.65 4.68
N THR A 22 1.82 7.84 4.65
CA THR A 22 0.51 8.02 5.27
C THR A 22 -0.55 7.49 4.30
N PHE A 23 -1.73 7.16 4.82
CA PHE A 23 -2.84 6.75 3.95
C PHE A 23 -3.18 7.87 2.95
N LEU A 24 -3.07 9.12 3.38
CA LEU A 24 -3.33 10.26 2.51
C LEU A 24 -2.33 10.31 1.34
N GLU A 25 -1.07 10.02 1.60
CA GLU A 25 -0.06 9.97 0.55
C GLU A 25 -0.39 8.90 -0.49
N ILE A 26 -0.87 7.74 -0.02
CA ILE A 26 -1.29 6.68 -0.93
C ILE A 26 -2.49 7.13 -1.75
N GLU A 27 -3.46 7.80 -1.12
CA GLU A 27 -4.60 8.35 -1.85
C GLU A 27 -4.16 9.33 -2.92
N ASN A 28 -3.15 10.15 -2.63
CA ASN A 28 -2.61 11.09 -3.61
C ASN A 28 -1.96 10.36 -4.79
N ILE A 29 -1.24 9.28 -4.52
CA ILE A 29 -0.63 8.46 -5.58
C ILE A 29 -1.73 7.82 -6.44
N LEU A 30 -2.78 7.32 -5.81
CA LEU A 30 -3.88 6.65 -6.51
C LEU A 30 -4.83 7.65 -7.17
N GLU A 31 -4.78 8.91 -6.78
CA GLU A 31 -5.72 9.95 -7.20
C GLU A 31 -7.17 9.53 -6.92
N SER A 32 -7.36 8.86 -5.78
CA SER A 32 -8.63 8.29 -5.40
C SER A 32 -8.57 7.98 -3.91
N ARG A 33 -9.72 8.02 -3.24
CA ARG A 33 -9.79 7.68 -1.83
C ARG A 33 -9.66 6.18 -1.63
N LEU A 34 -8.97 5.81 -0.54
CA LEU A 34 -8.98 4.44 -0.07
C LEU A 34 -10.38 4.11 0.46
N PRO A 35 -10.81 2.85 0.36
CA PRO A 35 -12.07 2.45 0.97
C PRO A 35 -12.01 2.57 2.47
N GLN A 36 -13.17 2.72 3.11
CA GLN A 36 -13.25 2.85 4.55
C GLN A 36 -12.60 1.67 5.27
N SER A 37 -12.70 0.48 4.70
CA SER A 37 -12.10 -0.72 5.29
C SER A 37 -10.59 -0.61 5.44
N ALA A 38 -9.91 0.17 4.60
CA ALA A 38 -8.48 0.39 4.72
C ALA A 38 -8.13 1.17 5.99
N TYR A 39 -9.05 2.00 6.47
CA TYR A 39 -8.87 2.81 7.68
C TYR A 39 -9.26 2.06 8.94
N ILE A 40 -10.01 0.98 8.82
CA ILE A 40 -10.62 0.29 9.96
C ILE A 40 -10.02 -1.09 10.18
N TYR A 41 -9.78 -1.84 9.10
CA TYR A 41 -9.38 -3.24 9.19
C TYR A 41 -7.94 -3.45 8.76
N ARG A 42 -7.15 -4.02 9.67
CA ARG A 42 -5.76 -4.38 9.39
C ARG A 42 -5.68 -5.38 8.24
N GLU A 43 -6.68 -6.25 8.10
CA GLU A 43 -6.73 -7.28 7.07
C GLU A 43 -6.74 -6.69 5.65
N TRP A 44 -7.20 -5.44 5.49
CA TRP A 44 -7.18 -4.80 4.19
C TRP A 44 -5.75 -4.67 3.66
N TRP A 45 -4.78 -4.58 4.57
CA TRP A 45 -3.36 -4.41 4.25
C TRP A 45 -2.59 -5.72 4.27
N ALA A 46 -3.29 -6.87 4.29
CA ALA A 46 -2.65 -8.18 4.30
C ALA A 46 -1.86 -8.43 3.02
N ASN A 47 -0.79 -9.19 3.14
CA ASN A 47 0.11 -9.50 2.03
C ASN A 47 -0.40 -10.70 1.22
N GLY A 48 -1.65 -10.68 0.85
CA GLY A 48 -2.24 -11.73 0.03
C GLY A 48 -3.74 -11.83 0.24
N GLY A 49 -4.41 -12.51 -0.67
CA GLY A 49 -5.85 -12.75 -0.58
C GLY A 49 -6.73 -11.59 -1.02
N HIS A 50 -6.15 -10.47 -1.43
CA HIS A 50 -6.88 -9.29 -1.86
C HIS A 50 -6.25 -8.68 -3.09
N VAL A 51 -7.09 -8.10 -3.95
CA VAL A 51 -6.64 -7.48 -5.20
C VAL A 51 -5.62 -6.36 -4.96
N GLN A 52 -5.83 -5.55 -3.94
CA GLN A 52 -4.91 -4.44 -3.65
C GLN A 52 -3.52 -4.92 -3.29
N ALA A 53 -3.40 -6.10 -2.68
CA ALA A 53 -2.10 -6.64 -2.30
C ALA A 53 -1.22 -6.91 -3.52
N ASP A 54 -1.81 -7.22 -4.65
CA ASP A 54 -1.06 -7.48 -5.87
C ASP A 54 -0.23 -6.27 -6.28
N SER A 55 -0.70 -5.05 -5.96
CA SER A 55 0.00 -3.84 -6.35
C SER A 55 1.37 -3.73 -5.68
N TRP A 56 1.48 -4.10 -4.42
CA TRP A 56 2.79 -4.05 -3.75
C TRP A 56 3.56 -5.35 -3.88
N LEU A 57 2.89 -6.49 -3.86
CA LEU A 57 3.58 -7.78 -3.97
C LEU A 57 4.26 -7.93 -5.33
N ASN A 58 3.58 -7.56 -6.41
CA ASN A 58 4.15 -7.67 -7.75
C ASN A 58 5.27 -6.65 -7.98
N ALA A 59 5.30 -5.58 -7.20
CA ALA A 59 6.39 -4.61 -7.26
C ALA A 59 7.60 -5.01 -6.41
N GLY A 60 7.51 -6.13 -5.70
CA GLY A 60 8.61 -6.61 -4.88
C GLY A 60 8.61 -6.06 -3.46
N TYR A 61 7.48 -5.58 -3.00
CA TYR A 61 7.32 -5.05 -1.64
C TYR A 61 6.27 -5.83 -0.88
N GLN A 62 6.35 -5.76 0.44
CA GLN A 62 5.31 -6.29 1.30
C GLN A 62 5.03 -5.28 2.41
N VAL A 63 3.84 -5.33 2.95
CA VAL A 63 3.50 -4.53 4.11
C VAL A 63 4.24 -5.11 5.32
N ASP A 64 5.04 -4.26 5.95
CA ASP A 64 5.75 -4.62 7.17
C ASP A 64 4.92 -4.27 8.40
N SER A 65 4.31 -3.10 8.39
CA SER A 65 3.48 -2.67 9.50
C SER A 65 2.41 -1.70 9.01
N VAL A 66 1.29 -1.67 9.72
CA VAL A 66 0.22 -0.72 9.49
C VAL A 66 -0.20 -0.13 10.82
N ASP A 67 -0.32 1.19 10.86
CA ASP A 67 -0.74 1.94 12.04
C ASP A 67 -2.11 2.54 11.75
N LEU A 68 -3.16 1.91 12.28
CA LEU A 68 -4.53 2.35 12.03
C LEU A 68 -4.90 3.58 12.87
N VAL A 69 -4.12 3.89 13.90
CA VAL A 69 -4.37 5.07 14.72
C VAL A 69 -3.84 6.32 14.02
N ASN A 70 -2.63 6.26 13.50
CA ASN A 70 -1.98 7.39 12.83
C ASN A 70 -2.10 7.34 11.31
N HIS A 71 -2.76 6.32 10.78
CA HIS A 71 -3.00 6.14 9.34
C HIS A 71 -1.69 6.12 8.55
N CYS A 72 -0.78 5.25 8.95
CA CYS A 72 0.51 5.08 8.30
C CYS A 72 0.75 3.62 7.95
N ILE A 73 1.53 3.42 6.91
CA ILE A 73 1.89 2.09 6.43
C ILE A 73 3.39 2.08 6.11
N VAL A 74 4.05 0.96 6.36
CA VAL A 74 5.45 0.77 5.97
C VAL A 74 5.51 -0.41 5.02
N PHE A 75 6.07 -0.16 3.85
CA PHE A 75 6.40 -1.20 2.87
C PHE A 75 7.87 -1.54 3.00
N LEU A 76 8.18 -2.82 2.93
CA LEU A 76 9.54 -3.32 2.98
C LEU A 76 9.81 -4.11 1.72
N LYS A 77 10.95 -3.85 1.09
CA LYS A 77 11.34 -4.57 -0.12
C LYS A 77 11.66 -6.02 0.23
N SER A 78 11.01 -6.93 -0.46
CA SER A 78 11.19 -8.35 -0.21
C SER A 78 12.23 -9.00 -1.11
#